data_63c00a47c0493c4aeaaa47651fe6f784
#
_entry.id   63c00a47c0493c4aeaaa47651fe6f784
#
_cell.length_a   1.000
_cell.length_b   1.000
_cell.length_c   1.000
_cell.angle_alpha   90.00
_cell.angle_beta   90.00
_cell.angle_gamma   90.00
#
_symmetry.space_group_name_H-M   'P 1'
#
loop_
_entity.id
_entity.type
_entity.pdbx_description
1 polymer ?
#
loop_
_entity_poly.entity_id
_entity_poly.type
_entity_poly.pdbx_seq_one_letter_code
_entity_poly.pdbx_strand_id
1 'polypeptide(L)'
;MFFLTGCTPQSVPGPQGPEGPRGIQGLQGEEGIQGPTGKAGKSISRDKLNKVETFLKLSQQESVVGSASYSFGMAPTITGFCYLTSHGRVFKLENKNTQTLGEKVGFVGTIADHTDFIGLNRIVYGEDIKQYFNAVTRSGLIYTSEDLKNWTQNSSLPLD
;
A
#
# COMPACT_ATOMS: atom_id res chain seq x y z
N MET A 1 11.69 57.52 -100.34
CA MET A 1 10.66 56.71 -99.69
C MET A 1 10.86 56.99 -98.15
N PHE A 2 10.10 57.90 -97.61
CA PHE A 2 10.23 58.37 -96.23
C PHE A 2 9.20 57.65 -95.41
N PHE A 3 9.62 56.94 -94.35
CA PHE A 3 8.77 56.42 -93.31
C PHE A 3 8.81 57.37 -92.07
N LEU A 4 7.67 57.99 -91.79
CA LEU A 4 7.41 58.73 -90.59
C LEU A 4 7.01 57.80 -89.48
N THR A 5 7.83 57.64 -88.44
CA THR A 5 7.52 56.94 -87.25
C THR A 5 6.84 57.90 -86.27
N GLY A 6 5.52 57.72 -86.04
CA GLY A 6 4.77 58.50 -85.03
C GLY A 6 5.11 58.02 -83.62
N CYS A 7 5.53 58.96 -82.76
CA CYS A 7 5.61 58.74 -81.33
C CYS A 7 4.21 58.88 -80.66
N THR A 8 3.71 57.85 -80.11
CA THR A 8 2.51 57.94 -79.23
C THR A 8 2.94 58.30 -77.84
N PRO A 9 2.35 59.29 -77.18
CA PRO A 9 2.67 59.60 -75.77
C PRO A 9 2.10 58.52 -74.90
N GLN A 10 2.92 57.93 -74.10
CA GLN A 10 2.57 56.94 -73.06
C GLN A 10 2.01 57.71 -71.85
N SER A 11 0.73 57.53 -71.53
CA SER A 11 0.12 58.16 -70.34
C SER A 11 0.61 57.45 -69.09
N VAL A 12 1.24 58.11 -68.21
CA VAL A 12 1.66 57.62 -66.90
C VAL A 12 0.43 57.56 -65.96
N PRO A 13 0.12 56.42 -65.37
CA PRO A 13 -0.99 56.35 -64.44
C PRO A 13 -0.71 57.25 -63.19
N GLY A 14 -1.74 57.94 -62.76
CA GLY A 14 -1.66 58.81 -61.61
C GLY A 14 -1.34 58.02 -60.30
N PRO A 15 -0.83 58.67 -59.27
CA PRO A 15 -0.53 58.02 -57.99
C PRO A 15 -1.78 57.40 -57.38
N GLN A 16 -1.66 56.23 -56.82
CA GLN A 16 -2.71 55.51 -56.10
C GLN A 16 -3.19 56.36 -54.93
N GLY A 17 -4.47 56.46 -54.76
CA GLY A 17 -5.07 57.20 -53.65
C GLY A 17 -4.70 56.59 -52.28
N PRO A 18 -4.73 57.35 -51.20
CA PRO A 18 -4.42 56.88 -49.85
C PRO A 18 -5.36 55.75 -49.44
N GLU A 19 -4.81 54.76 -48.75
CA GLU A 19 -5.54 53.61 -48.21
C GLU A 19 -6.64 54.12 -47.25
N GLY A 20 -7.82 53.57 -47.31
CA GLY A 20 -8.95 53.94 -46.45
C GLY A 20 -8.67 53.62 -44.98
N PRO A 21 -9.30 54.34 -44.05
CA PRO A 21 -9.11 54.11 -42.61
C PRO A 21 -9.47 52.66 -42.25
N ARG A 22 -8.66 52.03 -41.42
CA ARG A 22 -8.88 50.67 -40.92
C ARG A 22 -10.23 50.64 -40.15
N GLY A 23 -11.06 49.64 -40.39
CA GLY A 23 -12.32 49.42 -39.69
C GLY A 23 -12.09 49.29 -38.16
N ILE A 24 -13.05 49.79 -37.41
CA ILE A 24 -13.06 49.68 -35.93
C ILE A 24 -13.07 48.19 -35.52
N GLN A 25 -12.31 47.85 -34.48
CA GLN A 25 -12.30 46.51 -33.90
C GLN A 25 -13.73 46.19 -33.36
N GLY A 26 -14.21 44.97 -33.64
CA GLY A 26 -15.48 44.48 -33.13
C GLY A 26 -15.50 44.47 -31.59
N LEU A 27 -16.64 44.67 -31.02
CA LEU A 27 -16.86 44.59 -29.58
C LEU A 27 -16.51 43.21 -29.07
N GLN A 28 -15.88 43.14 -27.91
CA GLN A 28 -15.61 41.87 -27.22
C GLN A 28 -16.94 41.17 -26.91
N GLY A 29 -17.05 39.89 -27.20
CA GLY A 29 -18.22 39.09 -26.88
C GLY A 29 -18.51 39.08 -25.38
N GLU A 30 -19.76 39.00 -25.02
CA GLU A 30 -20.20 38.90 -23.63
C GLU A 30 -19.60 37.66 -22.95
N GLU A 31 -19.23 37.81 -21.67
CA GLU A 31 -18.72 36.70 -20.86
C GLU A 31 -19.80 35.61 -20.72
N GLY A 32 -19.43 34.34 -20.97
CA GLY A 32 -20.35 33.21 -20.89
C GLY A 32 -20.94 33.10 -19.47
N ILE A 33 -22.21 32.74 -19.37
CA ILE A 33 -22.88 32.48 -18.09
C ILE A 33 -22.15 31.38 -17.30
N GLN A 34 -21.99 31.57 -16.01
CA GLN A 34 -21.39 30.60 -15.10
C GLN A 34 -22.19 29.30 -15.16
N GLY A 35 -21.49 28.14 -15.30
CA GLY A 35 -22.11 26.82 -15.31
C GLY A 35 -22.89 26.55 -14.02
N PRO A 36 -23.90 25.67 -14.05
CA PRO A 36 -24.67 25.32 -12.86
C PRO A 36 -23.78 24.69 -11.79
N THR A 37 -24.05 25.02 -10.53
CA THR A 37 -23.37 24.45 -9.38
C THR A 37 -23.46 22.92 -9.42
N GLY A 38 -22.34 22.22 -9.27
CA GLY A 38 -22.31 20.76 -9.23
C GLY A 38 -23.24 20.21 -8.16
N LYS A 39 -23.87 19.08 -8.45
CA LYS A 39 -24.74 18.39 -7.46
C LYS A 39 -23.95 18.09 -6.20
N ALA A 40 -24.53 18.36 -5.03
CA ALA A 40 -23.94 18.01 -3.74
C ALA A 40 -23.62 16.50 -3.72
N GLY A 41 -22.39 16.15 -3.34
CA GLY A 41 -21.98 14.76 -3.19
C GLY A 41 -22.93 14.03 -2.22
N LYS A 42 -23.20 12.75 -2.48
CA LYS A 42 -24.00 11.94 -1.55
C LYS A 42 -23.21 11.81 -0.24
N SER A 43 -23.75 12.36 0.84
CA SER A 43 -23.19 12.17 2.18
C SER A 43 -23.25 10.68 2.56
N ILE A 44 -22.17 10.16 3.13
CA ILE A 44 -22.15 8.80 3.68
C ILE A 44 -23.05 8.81 4.93
N SER A 45 -23.98 7.85 5.02
CA SER A 45 -24.85 7.74 6.17
C SER A 45 -24.04 7.47 7.44
N ARG A 46 -24.48 8.03 8.58
CA ARG A 46 -23.83 7.85 9.88
C ARG A 46 -23.67 6.36 10.26
N ASP A 47 -24.64 5.52 9.89
CA ASP A 47 -24.57 4.07 10.13
C ASP A 47 -23.43 3.38 9.37
N LYS A 48 -23.14 3.84 8.14
CA LYS A 48 -21.99 3.31 7.38
C LYS A 48 -20.67 3.76 8.00
N LEU A 49 -20.58 5.01 8.48
CA LEU A 49 -19.40 5.52 9.19
C LEU A 49 -19.16 4.74 10.49
N ASN A 50 -20.22 4.52 11.28
CA ASN A 50 -20.13 3.73 12.51
C ASN A 50 -19.68 2.29 12.26
N LYS A 51 -20.17 1.65 11.18
CA LYS A 51 -19.71 0.31 10.78
C LYS A 51 -18.24 0.28 10.40
N VAL A 52 -17.76 1.29 9.63
CA VAL A 52 -16.34 1.41 9.27
C VAL A 52 -15.49 1.64 10.50
N GLU A 53 -15.91 2.53 11.40
CA GLU A 53 -15.21 2.78 12.67
C GLU A 53 -15.11 1.51 13.54
N THR A 54 -16.21 0.78 13.68
CA THR A 54 -16.22 -0.50 14.40
C THR A 54 -15.28 -1.51 13.76
N PHE A 55 -15.30 -1.62 12.44
CA PHE A 55 -14.41 -2.51 11.69
C PHE A 55 -12.94 -2.12 11.89
N LEU A 56 -12.61 -0.83 11.83
CA LEU A 56 -11.25 -0.34 12.07
C LEU A 56 -10.78 -0.63 13.51
N LYS A 57 -11.64 -0.44 14.50
CA LYS A 57 -11.32 -0.78 15.90
C LYS A 57 -11.05 -2.28 16.07
N LEU A 58 -11.87 -3.14 15.45
CA LEU A 58 -11.66 -4.59 15.48
C LEU A 58 -10.37 -5.00 14.76
N SER A 59 -10.04 -4.36 13.64
CA SER A 59 -8.82 -4.67 12.88
C SER A 59 -7.54 -4.23 13.59
N GLN A 60 -7.63 -3.27 14.51
CA GLN A 60 -6.51 -2.83 15.37
C GLN A 60 -6.40 -3.66 16.65
N GLN A 61 -7.42 -4.46 16.98
CA GLN A 61 -7.37 -5.32 18.14
C GLN A 61 -6.39 -6.47 17.91
N GLU A 62 -5.55 -6.71 18.90
CA GLU A 62 -4.63 -7.83 18.86
C GLU A 62 -5.36 -9.17 18.76
N SER A 63 -4.92 -10.03 17.87
CA SER A 63 -5.49 -11.34 17.61
C SER A 63 -4.40 -12.38 17.42
N VAL A 64 -4.72 -13.66 17.64
CA VAL A 64 -3.82 -14.76 17.32
C VAL A 64 -3.82 -14.97 15.81
N VAL A 65 -2.63 -14.91 15.20
CA VAL A 65 -2.45 -15.01 13.75
C VAL A 65 -1.75 -16.31 13.31
N GLY A 66 -1.18 -17.03 14.25
CA GLY A 66 -0.53 -18.31 13.93
C GLY A 66 -0.29 -19.17 15.16
N SER A 67 -0.22 -20.46 14.93
CA SER A 67 0.19 -21.44 15.92
C SER A 67 1.05 -22.53 15.30
N ALA A 68 2.00 -23.04 16.05
CA ALA A 68 2.84 -24.16 15.65
C ALA A 68 3.12 -25.07 16.84
N SER A 69 3.22 -26.37 16.61
CA SER A 69 3.73 -27.30 17.61
C SER A 69 5.25 -27.24 17.67
N TYR A 70 5.85 -27.55 18.78
CA TYR A 70 7.30 -27.62 18.92
C TYR A 70 7.75 -28.74 19.87
N SER A 71 9.01 -29.09 19.75
CA SER A 71 9.66 -30.08 20.62
C SER A 71 11.11 -29.66 20.85
N PHE A 72 11.53 -29.57 22.11
CA PHE A 72 12.89 -29.26 22.49
C PHE A 72 13.45 -30.36 23.42
N GLY A 73 14.73 -30.64 23.24
CA GLY A 73 15.45 -31.59 24.08
C GLY A 73 15.15 -33.05 23.77
N MET A 74 15.98 -33.93 24.29
CA MET A 74 15.87 -35.39 24.09
C MET A 74 15.35 -36.10 25.33
N ALA A 75 15.75 -35.67 26.53
CA ALA A 75 15.30 -36.25 27.79
C ALA A 75 15.56 -35.27 28.96
N PRO A 76 14.52 -34.68 29.56
CA PRO A 76 13.10 -34.77 29.17
C PRO A 76 12.80 -33.96 27.92
N THR A 77 11.91 -34.46 27.09
CA THR A 77 11.43 -33.73 25.92
C THR A 77 10.38 -32.69 26.34
N ILE A 78 10.64 -31.46 26.02
CA ILE A 78 9.67 -30.36 26.20
C ILE A 78 8.89 -30.21 24.89
N THR A 79 7.62 -30.50 24.93
CA THR A 79 6.73 -30.38 23.77
C THR A 79 5.57 -29.42 24.07
N GLY A 80 5.03 -28.82 23.02
CA GLY A 80 3.92 -27.92 23.21
C GLY A 80 3.47 -27.24 21.94
N PHE A 81 2.70 -26.19 22.16
CA PHE A 81 2.23 -25.29 21.11
C PHE A 81 2.74 -23.89 21.41
N CYS A 82 3.14 -23.18 20.37
CA CYS A 82 3.39 -21.75 20.42
C CYS A 82 2.33 -21.02 19.61
N TYR A 83 2.03 -19.81 20.04
CA TYR A 83 1.03 -18.93 19.45
C TYR A 83 1.67 -17.58 19.19
N LEU A 84 1.42 -17.03 18.01
CA LEU A 84 1.84 -15.68 17.63
C LEU A 84 0.63 -14.78 17.51
N THR A 85 0.73 -13.59 18.07
CA THR A 85 -0.30 -12.57 17.87
C THR A 85 0.07 -11.59 16.76
N SER A 86 -0.93 -10.84 16.28
CA SER A 86 -0.73 -9.79 15.28
C SER A 86 0.24 -8.68 15.72
N HIS A 87 0.46 -8.52 17.03
CA HIS A 87 1.40 -7.58 17.63
C HIS A 87 2.77 -8.20 17.95
N GLY A 88 3.08 -9.37 17.37
CA GLY A 88 4.38 -10.02 17.54
C GLY A 88 4.62 -10.66 18.89
N ARG A 89 3.63 -10.73 19.76
CA ARG A 89 3.76 -11.44 21.05
C ARG A 89 3.70 -12.94 20.85
N VAL A 90 4.64 -13.65 21.44
CA VAL A 90 4.76 -15.10 21.39
C VAL A 90 4.36 -15.69 22.73
N PHE A 91 3.48 -16.65 22.70
CA PHE A 91 3.03 -17.42 23.86
C PHE A 91 3.30 -18.91 23.65
N LYS A 92 3.37 -19.65 24.74
CA LYS A 92 3.57 -21.11 24.69
C LYS A 92 2.64 -21.84 25.66
N LEU A 93 2.26 -23.03 25.29
CA LEU A 93 1.58 -24.02 26.13
C LEU A 93 2.42 -25.30 26.11
N GLU A 94 3.10 -25.60 27.18
CA GLU A 94 4.04 -26.73 27.28
C GLU A 94 3.39 -27.94 27.96
N ASN A 95 3.97 -29.10 27.70
CA ASN A 95 3.62 -30.32 28.43
C ASN A 95 3.97 -30.18 29.93
N LYS A 96 3.10 -30.73 30.78
CA LYS A 96 3.36 -30.84 32.23
C LYS A 96 4.32 -32.01 32.54
N ASN A 97 4.19 -33.07 31.78
CA ASN A 97 5.01 -34.25 31.80
C ASN A 97 4.96 -34.96 30.45
N THR A 98 5.60 -36.15 30.29
CA THR A 98 5.66 -36.88 29.02
C THR A 98 4.30 -37.35 28.46
N GLN A 99 3.23 -37.31 29.27
CA GLN A 99 1.91 -37.84 28.91
C GLN A 99 0.80 -36.79 28.90
N THR A 100 1.01 -35.65 29.51
CA THR A 100 -0.04 -34.61 29.68
C THR A 100 0.43 -33.27 29.25
N LEU A 101 -0.42 -32.57 28.50
CA LEU A 101 -0.23 -31.17 28.16
C LEU A 101 -0.50 -30.30 29.42
N GLY A 102 0.22 -29.20 29.55
CA GLY A 102 -0.03 -28.22 30.59
C GLY A 102 -1.31 -27.44 30.36
N GLU A 103 -1.77 -26.74 31.38
CA GLU A 103 -3.02 -25.96 31.33
C GLU A 103 -2.77 -24.45 31.22
N LYS A 104 -1.54 -24.00 31.48
CA LYS A 104 -1.22 -22.57 31.53
C LYS A 104 -0.44 -22.13 30.31
N VAL A 105 -0.96 -21.11 29.65
CA VAL A 105 -0.26 -20.42 28.58
C VAL A 105 0.71 -19.42 29.18
N GLY A 106 1.98 -19.55 28.85
CA GLY A 106 3.06 -18.65 29.27
C GLY A 106 3.44 -17.65 28.18
N PHE A 107 3.75 -16.43 28.54
CA PHE A 107 4.35 -15.45 27.65
C PHE A 107 5.84 -15.76 27.47
N VAL A 108 6.32 -15.73 26.23
CA VAL A 108 7.73 -16.00 25.87
C VAL A 108 8.49 -14.71 25.63
N GLY A 109 7.94 -13.85 24.80
CA GLY A 109 8.56 -12.59 24.39
C GLY A 109 7.83 -11.93 23.22
N THR A 110 8.39 -10.84 22.75
CA THR A 110 7.90 -10.13 21.54
C THR A 110 8.99 -10.21 20.47
N ILE A 111 8.59 -10.49 19.23
CA ILE A 111 9.51 -10.64 18.10
C ILE A 111 10.12 -9.28 17.74
N ALA A 112 9.28 -8.29 17.49
CA ALA A 112 9.63 -6.93 17.12
C ALA A 112 8.44 -5.98 17.38
N ASP A 113 8.68 -4.69 17.31
CA ASP A 113 7.64 -3.67 17.48
C ASP A 113 6.83 -3.47 16.19
N HIS A 114 6.13 -4.52 15.78
CA HIS A 114 5.24 -4.55 14.63
C HIS A 114 3.86 -5.05 15.02
N THR A 115 2.82 -4.50 14.38
CA THR A 115 1.42 -4.87 14.65
C THR A 115 0.74 -5.55 13.47
N ASP A 116 1.52 -5.99 12.49
CA ASP A 116 1.06 -6.52 11.22
C ASP A 116 1.53 -7.97 10.95
N PHE A 117 1.86 -8.72 12.00
CA PHE A 117 2.15 -10.16 11.86
C PHE A 117 0.91 -10.90 11.36
N ILE A 118 1.12 -11.85 10.44
CA ILE A 118 0.03 -12.60 9.77
C ILE A 118 0.22 -14.12 9.83
N GLY A 119 1.37 -14.62 10.24
CA GLY A 119 1.59 -16.05 10.25
C GLY A 119 2.80 -16.51 11.05
N LEU A 120 2.71 -17.73 11.54
CA LEU A 120 3.78 -18.46 12.22
C LEU A 120 3.82 -19.88 11.67
N ASN A 121 4.99 -20.30 11.20
CA ASN A 121 5.25 -21.65 10.71
C ASN A 121 6.44 -22.25 11.42
N ARG A 122 6.53 -23.58 11.38
CA ARG A 122 7.66 -24.36 11.86
C ARG A 122 8.13 -25.34 10.80
N ILE A 123 9.43 -25.47 10.66
CA ILE A 123 10.06 -26.52 9.87
C ILE A 123 11.09 -27.25 10.73
N VAL A 124 11.24 -28.55 10.48
CA VAL A 124 12.23 -29.41 11.14
C VAL A 124 13.22 -29.91 10.10
N TYR A 125 14.49 -29.77 10.39
CA TYR A 125 15.58 -30.23 9.52
C TYR A 125 16.37 -31.35 10.15
N GLY A 126 16.70 -32.35 9.31
CA GLY A 126 17.73 -33.33 9.52
C GLY A 126 17.51 -34.30 10.68
N GLU A 127 18.52 -35.14 10.90
CA GLU A 127 18.55 -36.14 11.97
C GLU A 127 18.74 -35.51 13.36
N ASP A 128 19.31 -34.31 13.43
CA ASP A 128 19.60 -33.58 14.68
C ASP A 128 18.40 -32.80 15.26
N ILE A 129 17.21 -33.00 14.72
CA ILE A 129 15.97 -32.34 15.18
C ILE A 129 16.10 -30.81 15.32
N LYS A 130 16.87 -30.21 14.44
CA LYS A 130 16.88 -28.74 14.35
C LYS A 130 15.53 -28.24 13.85
N GLN A 131 14.98 -27.31 14.56
CA GLN A 131 13.72 -26.69 14.16
C GLN A 131 13.90 -25.18 13.99
N TYR A 132 13.20 -24.65 13.02
CA TYR A 132 13.13 -23.21 12.76
C TYR A 132 11.68 -22.77 12.78
N PHE A 133 11.44 -21.70 13.50
CA PHE A 133 10.18 -20.98 13.46
C PHE A 133 10.34 -19.81 12.51
N ASN A 134 9.30 -19.57 11.72
CA ASN A 134 9.24 -18.47 10.77
C ASN A 134 8.00 -17.66 11.05
N ALA A 135 8.17 -16.38 11.32
CA ALA A 135 7.08 -15.41 11.49
C ALA A 135 7.13 -14.38 10.37
N VAL A 136 5.98 -14.08 9.80
CA VAL A 136 5.86 -13.19 8.64
C VAL A 136 4.90 -12.05 8.96
N THR A 137 5.26 -10.84 8.53
CA THR A 137 4.39 -9.66 8.61
C THR A 137 3.64 -9.44 7.29
N ARG A 138 2.57 -8.66 7.34
CA ARG A 138 1.84 -8.23 6.14
C ARG A 138 2.71 -7.36 5.23
N SER A 139 3.60 -6.58 5.82
CA SER A 139 4.60 -5.78 5.10
C SER A 139 5.72 -6.62 4.44
N GLY A 140 5.69 -7.95 4.60
CA GLY A 140 6.64 -8.87 3.96
C GLY A 140 7.93 -9.10 4.74
N LEU A 141 8.08 -8.59 5.97
CA LEU A 141 9.24 -8.89 6.79
C LEU A 141 9.20 -10.34 7.29
N ILE A 142 10.35 -11.00 7.25
CA ILE A 142 10.52 -12.39 7.65
C ILE A 142 11.44 -12.47 8.85
N TYR A 143 10.95 -13.05 9.94
CA TYR A 143 11.68 -13.30 11.17
C TYR A 143 11.83 -14.81 11.38
N THR A 144 13.02 -15.25 11.83
CA THR A 144 13.25 -16.64 12.17
C THR A 144 13.83 -16.80 13.58
N SER A 145 13.53 -17.93 14.18
CA SER A 145 14.04 -18.33 15.50
C SER A 145 14.20 -19.83 15.59
N GLU A 146 15.19 -20.30 16.33
CA GLU A 146 15.36 -21.73 16.68
C GLU A 146 14.75 -22.08 18.03
N ASP A 147 14.52 -21.08 18.90
CA ASP A 147 14.19 -21.28 20.33
C ASP A 147 12.92 -20.53 20.79
N LEU A 148 12.22 -19.84 19.89
CA LEU A 148 11.07 -18.97 20.15
C LEU A 148 11.38 -17.70 20.97
N LYS A 149 12.60 -17.51 21.42
CA LYS A 149 13.02 -16.38 22.27
C LYS A 149 13.84 -15.36 21.48
N ASN A 150 14.82 -15.88 20.75
CA ASN A 150 15.74 -15.07 19.96
C ASN A 150 15.28 -15.06 18.51
N TRP A 151 14.84 -13.92 18.02
CA TRP A 151 14.35 -13.75 16.67
C TRP A 151 15.27 -12.85 15.87
N THR A 152 15.54 -13.26 14.64
CA THR A 152 16.36 -12.50 13.69
C THR A 152 15.55 -12.21 12.45
N GLN A 153 15.57 -10.96 12.02
CA GLN A 153 15.02 -10.57 10.72
C GLN A 153 15.99 -11.00 9.63
N ASN A 154 15.61 -11.97 8.81
CA ASN A 154 16.48 -12.53 7.79
C ASN A 154 16.31 -11.90 6.42
N SER A 155 15.09 -11.56 6.05
CA SER A 155 14.81 -10.99 4.73
C SER A 155 13.47 -10.26 4.72
N SER A 156 13.15 -9.69 3.55
CA SER A 156 11.83 -9.17 3.24
C SER A 156 11.37 -9.73 1.90
N LEU A 157 10.07 -9.94 1.75
CA LEU A 157 9.47 -10.26 0.47
C LEU A 157 9.38 -8.99 -0.38
N PRO A 158 9.73 -9.03 -1.67
CA PRO A 158 9.50 -7.91 -2.58
C PRO A 158 8.00 -7.86 -2.91
N LEU A 159 7.27 -7.10 -2.10
CA LEU A 159 5.84 -6.85 -2.30
C LEU A 159 5.73 -5.48 -2.97
N ASP A 160 5.52 -5.49 -4.29
CA ASP A 160 5.28 -4.29 -5.11
C ASP A 160 3.79 -3.92 -5.13
#